data_5cdd8c16b572ceeffb5fcee1a0133321
#
_entry.id   5cdd8c16b572ceeffb5fcee1a0133321
#
_cell.length_a   1.000
_cell.length_b   1.000
_cell.length_c   1.000
_cell.angle_alpha   90.00
_cell.angle_beta   90.00
_cell.angle_gamma   90.00
#
_symmetry.space_group_name_H-M   'P 1'
#
loop_
_entity.id
_entity.type
_entity.pdbx_description
1 polymer ?
#
loop_
_entity_poly.entity_id
_entity_poly.type
_entity_poly.pdbx_seq_one_letter_code
_entity_poly.pdbx_strand_id
1 'polypeptide(L)'
;DVQTDSGLSLTASLVVGSDGSMSSIRSLSSIPIRTWSYEQTAIVTLLESEIPINDTAYQIFSERGIFAIMPLPASTDKSSHTIVWSVDNLKIGTQNIEGYIKENISYFEKKLRADITINSNILSFSLSNHHFENYVTGSTVLIGDAAHSIHPLAGQGINLGFADADAFCEEITNAYQAKINIDKHLVLKRYEIRRKNMNLLMLKSMDFFVNLFKSNNLYIKLLRNFGLSRVNKTQFLKKFFINHASGKNKI
;
A
#
# COMPACT_ATOMS: atom_id res chain seq x y z
N ASP A 1 26.57 -12.30 -10.51
CA ASP A 1 27.01 -11.12 -11.25
C ASP A 1 25.80 -10.32 -11.72
N VAL A 2 25.90 -8.99 -11.66
CA VAL A 2 24.88 -8.05 -12.12
C VAL A 2 25.51 -7.15 -13.17
N GLN A 3 24.87 -7.06 -14.33
CA GLN A 3 25.27 -6.09 -15.38
C GLN A 3 24.29 -4.92 -15.37
N THR A 4 24.83 -3.71 -15.40
CA THR A 4 24.03 -2.48 -15.50
C THR A 4 23.87 -2.06 -16.97
N ASP A 5 22.88 -1.23 -17.26
CA ASP A 5 22.66 -0.68 -18.61
C ASP A 5 23.86 0.17 -19.10
N SER A 6 24.66 0.69 -18.17
CA SER A 6 25.94 1.38 -18.49
C SER A 6 27.10 0.45 -18.82
N GLY A 7 26.87 -0.88 -18.82
CA GLY A 7 27.88 -1.90 -19.10
C GLY A 7 28.81 -2.24 -17.94
N LEU A 8 28.53 -1.71 -16.73
CA LEU A 8 29.28 -2.07 -15.53
C LEU A 8 28.89 -3.47 -15.07
N SER A 9 29.87 -4.34 -14.81
CA SER A 9 29.66 -5.65 -14.20
C SER A 9 30.03 -5.61 -12.74
N LEU A 10 29.10 -6.04 -11.88
CA LEU A 10 29.27 -6.10 -10.43
C LEU A 10 29.16 -7.55 -9.95
N THR A 11 30.06 -7.98 -9.09
CA THR A 11 29.97 -9.26 -8.39
C THR A 11 29.61 -9.03 -6.93
N ALA A 12 28.54 -9.68 -6.47
CA ALA A 12 28.07 -9.59 -5.10
C ALA A 12 27.69 -10.97 -4.55
N SER A 13 27.87 -11.18 -3.26
CA SER A 13 27.41 -12.40 -2.58
C SER A 13 25.88 -12.47 -2.48
N LEU A 14 25.22 -11.32 -2.49
CA LEU A 14 23.79 -11.20 -2.34
C LEU A 14 23.26 -10.01 -3.15
N VAL A 15 22.13 -10.19 -3.80
CA VAL A 15 21.38 -9.13 -4.52
C VAL A 15 20.05 -8.92 -3.82
N VAL A 16 19.74 -7.67 -3.49
CA VAL A 16 18.47 -7.29 -2.87
C VAL A 16 17.67 -6.44 -3.83
N GLY A 17 16.55 -6.97 -4.31
CA GLY A 17 15.59 -6.25 -5.16
C GLY A 17 14.61 -5.46 -4.30
N SER A 18 14.72 -4.12 -4.35
CA SER A 18 13.82 -3.17 -3.70
C SER A 18 13.35 -2.10 -4.70
N ASP A 19 13.28 -2.47 -5.97
CA ASP A 19 13.07 -1.62 -7.14
C ASP A 19 11.59 -1.48 -7.53
N GLY A 20 10.68 -1.72 -6.57
CA GLY A 20 9.26 -1.42 -6.68
C GLY A 20 8.44 -2.50 -7.41
N SER A 21 7.16 -2.20 -7.63
CA SER A 21 6.19 -3.15 -8.19
C SER A 21 6.53 -3.65 -9.60
N MET A 22 7.28 -2.88 -10.38
CA MET A 22 7.77 -3.22 -11.72
C MET A 22 9.20 -3.78 -11.70
N SER A 23 9.61 -4.40 -10.60
CA SER A 23 10.98 -4.86 -10.34
C SER A 23 11.65 -5.58 -11.52
N SER A 24 12.75 -5.02 -11.97
CA SER A 24 13.66 -5.64 -12.96
C SER A 24 14.44 -6.79 -12.35
N ILE A 25 14.89 -6.66 -11.10
CA ILE A 25 15.62 -7.71 -10.37
C ILE A 25 14.75 -8.98 -10.27
N ARG A 26 13.47 -8.84 -9.95
CA ARG A 26 12.52 -9.96 -9.93
C ARG A 26 12.41 -10.64 -11.28
N SER A 27 12.24 -9.87 -12.35
CA SER A 27 12.08 -10.38 -13.71
C SER A 27 13.33 -11.15 -14.16
N LEU A 28 14.50 -10.60 -13.89
CA LEU A 28 15.79 -11.23 -14.20
C LEU A 28 16.06 -12.49 -13.38
N SER A 29 15.52 -12.55 -12.15
CA SER A 29 15.67 -13.72 -11.26
C SER A 29 14.65 -14.84 -11.55
N SER A 30 13.78 -14.67 -12.55
CA SER A 30 12.73 -15.64 -12.93
C SER A 30 11.85 -16.08 -11.75
N ILE A 31 11.61 -15.19 -10.78
CA ILE A 31 10.74 -15.47 -9.63
C ILE A 31 9.28 -15.44 -10.11
N PRO A 32 8.51 -16.54 -9.95
CA PRO A 32 7.14 -16.60 -10.43
C PRO A 32 6.25 -15.63 -9.65
N ILE A 33 5.37 -14.94 -10.37
CA ILE A 33 4.46 -13.93 -9.86
C ILE A 33 3.01 -14.45 -9.93
N ARG A 34 2.25 -14.24 -8.88
CA ARG A 34 0.78 -14.27 -8.93
C ARG A 34 0.27 -12.85 -8.90
N THR A 35 -0.38 -12.44 -9.98
CA THR A 35 -1.01 -11.12 -10.09
C THR A 35 -2.51 -11.27 -10.19
N TRP A 36 -3.23 -10.36 -9.55
CA TRP A 36 -4.64 -10.16 -9.81
C TRP A 36 -4.96 -8.68 -9.82
N SER A 37 -5.81 -8.28 -10.75
CA SER A 37 -6.27 -6.90 -10.87
C SER A 37 -7.45 -6.66 -9.94
N TYR A 38 -7.51 -5.47 -9.36
CA TYR A 38 -8.71 -4.99 -8.67
C TYR A 38 -9.74 -4.40 -9.63
N GLU A 39 -9.40 -4.28 -10.91
CA GLU A 39 -10.19 -3.53 -11.90
C GLU A 39 -10.49 -2.10 -11.40
N GLN A 40 -9.50 -1.48 -10.78
CA GLN A 40 -9.56 -0.14 -10.22
C GLN A 40 -8.36 0.69 -10.66
N THR A 41 -8.59 1.99 -10.73
CA THR A 41 -7.54 2.99 -10.97
C THR A 41 -7.40 3.85 -9.72
N ALA A 42 -6.16 4.07 -9.27
CA ALA A 42 -5.83 5.08 -8.28
C ALA A 42 -5.60 6.42 -8.99
N ILE A 43 -6.25 7.46 -8.48
CA ILE A 43 -6.07 8.85 -8.88
C ILE A 43 -5.37 9.55 -7.73
N VAL A 44 -4.23 10.17 -8.00
CA VAL A 44 -3.43 10.89 -7.01
C VAL A 44 -3.17 12.29 -7.51
N THR A 45 -3.45 13.28 -6.66
CA THR A 45 -3.16 14.68 -6.98
C THR A 45 -3.03 15.51 -5.70
N LEU A 46 -2.45 16.69 -5.83
CA LEU A 46 -2.44 17.69 -4.77
C LEU A 46 -3.64 18.63 -4.96
N LEU A 47 -4.16 19.08 -3.85
CA LEU A 47 -5.30 20.00 -3.85
C LEU A 47 -5.18 21.01 -2.70
N GLU A 48 -5.89 22.11 -2.86
CA GLU A 48 -6.17 23.08 -1.80
C GLU A 48 -7.60 22.88 -1.30
N SER A 49 -7.79 22.99 0.00
CA SER A 49 -9.09 22.84 0.64
C SER A 49 -9.17 23.70 1.89
N GLU A 50 -10.38 24.11 2.27
CA GLU A 50 -10.66 24.78 3.53
C GLU A 50 -10.70 23.82 4.75
N ILE A 51 -10.45 22.53 4.52
CA ILE A 51 -10.33 21.55 5.62
C ILE A 51 -9.15 21.96 6.49
N PRO A 52 -9.34 22.15 7.82
CA PRO A 52 -8.24 22.48 8.70
C PRO A 52 -7.14 21.43 8.66
N ILE A 53 -5.90 21.87 8.52
CA ILE A 53 -4.72 21.00 8.70
C ILE A 53 -4.60 20.67 10.19
N ASN A 54 -5.05 19.52 10.57
CA ASN A 54 -5.00 18.99 11.92
C ASN A 54 -4.57 17.53 11.84
N ASP A 55 -3.34 17.20 11.70
CA ASP A 55 -2.74 15.85 11.73
C ASP A 55 -3.74 14.66 11.52
N THR A 56 -4.83 14.93 10.77
CA THR A 56 -5.94 13.99 10.56
C THR A 56 -6.12 13.68 9.08
N ALA A 57 -5.98 12.42 8.72
CA ALA A 57 -6.39 11.92 7.41
C ALA A 57 -7.85 11.51 7.45
N TYR A 58 -8.58 11.82 6.39
CA TYR A 58 -9.97 11.41 6.21
C TYR A 58 -10.07 10.38 5.09
N GLN A 59 -10.93 9.38 5.30
CA GLN A 59 -11.21 8.38 4.27
C GLN A 59 -12.71 8.17 4.14
N ILE A 60 -13.22 8.26 2.91
CA ILE A 60 -14.64 8.13 2.59
C ILE A 60 -14.81 6.93 1.67
N PHE A 61 -15.57 5.95 2.16
CA PHE A 61 -15.99 4.79 1.38
C PHE A 61 -17.36 5.09 0.75
N SER A 62 -17.43 5.03 -0.56
CA SER A 62 -18.65 5.35 -1.29
C SER A 62 -18.80 4.50 -2.55
N GLU A 63 -19.95 4.60 -3.19
CA GLU A 63 -20.17 4.01 -4.52
C GLU A 63 -19.30 4.69 -5.61
N ARG A 64 -18.78 5.90 -5.36
CA ARG A 64 -17.82 6.60 -6.23
C ARG A 64 -16.38 6.18 -6.01
N GLY A 65 -16.15 5.17 -5.18
CA GLY A 65 -14.83 4.66 -4.83
C GLY A 65 -14.40 5.02 -3.41
N ILE A 66 -13.14 4.78 -3.13
CA ILE A 66 -12.51 5.03 -1.84
C ILE A 66 -11.66 6.29 -1.97
N PHE A 67 -12.09 7.35 -1.34
CA PHE A 67 -11.46 8.67 -1.38
C PHE A 67 -10.73 8.92 -0.06
N ALA A 68 -9.42 9.05 -0.10
CA ALA A 68 -8.60 9.43 1.04
C ALA A 68 -8.03 10.83 0.81
N ILE A 69 -8.09 11.67 1.85
CA ILE A 69 -7.48 13.01 1.85
C ILE A 69 -6.58 13.15 3.07
N MET A 70 -5.37 13.60 2.84
CA MET A 70 -4.33 13.70 3.85
C MET A 70 -3.72 15.10 3.84
N PRO A 71 -3.56 15.74 5.01
CA PRO A 71 -2.93 17.05 5.09
C PRO A 71 -1.44 16.96 4.72
N LEU A 72 -0.95 18.00 4.07
CA LEU A 72 0.47 18.24 3.86
C LEU A 72 0.97 19.33 4.81
N PRO A 73 2.29 19.32 5.14
CA PRO A 73 2.86 20.42 5.90
C PRO A 73 2.55 21.77 5.23
N ALA A 74 2.05 22.71 6.00
CA ALA A 74 1.68 24.03 5.49
C ALA A 74 2.92 24.74 4.95
N SER A 75 2.96 24.99 3.66
CA SER A 75 3.97 25.81 2.99
C SER A 75 3.47 27.23 2.70
N THR A 76 2.16 27.46 2.80
CA THR A 76 1.46 28.72 2.50
C THR A 76 0.22 28.85 3.38
N ASP A 77 -0.45 30.01 3.36
CA ASP A 77 -1.69 30.29 4.11
C ASP A 77 -2.90 29.43 3.73
N LYS A 78 -2.77 28.60 2.70
CA LYS A 78 -3.84 27.68 2.25
C LYS A 78 -3.57 26.25 2.71
N SER A 79 -4.63 25.55 3.07
CA SER A 79 -4.58 24.15 3.49
C SER A 79 -4.27 23.24 2.31
N SER A 80 -3.02 22.82 2.16
CA SER A 80 -2.60 21.87 1.11
C SER A 80 -2.83 20.44 1.58
N HIS A 81 -3.43 19.65 0.68
CA HIS A 81 -3.72 18.24 0.92
C HIS A 81 -3.28 17.40 -0.28
N THR A 82 -3.06 16.12 -0.06
CA THR A 82 -3.00 15.12 -1.13
C THR A 82 -4.21 14.22 -1.07
N ILE A 83 -4.69 13.78 -2.22
CA ILE A 83 -5.71 12.73 -2.30
C ILE A 83 -5.16 11.46 -2.93
N VAL A 84 -5.71 10.35 -2.48
CA VAL A 84 -5.63 9.04 -3.14
C VAL A 84 -7.06 8.55 -3.32
N TRP A 85 -7.51 8.50 -4.55
CA TRP A 85 -8.87 8.10 -4.88
C TRP A 85 -8.87 6.84 -5.72
N SER A 86 -9.27 5.72 -5.14
CA SER A 86 -9.38 4.43 -5.83
C SER A 86 -10.77 4.28 -6.43
N VAL A 87 -10.85 4.14 -7.74
CA VAL A 87 -12.10 4.11 -8.51
C VAL A 87 -12.18 2.82 -9.32
N ASP A 88 -13.36 2.21 -9.37
CA ASP A 88 -13.65 1.07 -10.23
C ASP A 88 -13.58 1.50 -11.71
N ASN A 89 -12.84 0.76 -12.53
CA ASN A 89 -12.62 1.10 -13.95
C ASN A 89 -13.94 1.17 -14.72
N LEU A 90 -14.92 0.34 -14.37
CA LEU A 90 -16.25 0.37 -14.98
C LEU A 90 -16.98 1.71 -14.76
N LYS A 91 -16.66 2.43 -13.69
CA LYS A 91 -17.26 3.72 -13.36
C LYS A 91 -16.59 4.88 -14.10
N ILE A 92 -15.30 4.78 -14.37
CA ILE A 92 -14.60 5.72 -15.22
C ILE A 92 -15.11 5.56 -16.67
N GLY A 93 -15.31 4.31 -17.10
CA GLY A 93 -15.80 3.99 -18.44
C GLY A 93 -14.85 4.50 -19.53
N THR A 94 -15.41 5.15 -20.53
CA THR A 94 -14.67 5.73 -21.67
C THR A 94 -14.26 7.19 -21.48
N GLN A 95 -14.68 7.82 -20.38
CA GLN A 95 -14.30 9.21 -20.11
C GLN A 95 -12.85 9.31 -19.62
N ASN A 96 -12.26 10.49 -19.77
CA ASN A 96 -10.96 10.74 -19.20
C ASN A 96 -11.05 10.94 -17.66
N ILE A 97 -9.93 10.78 -16.97
CA ILE A 97 -9.85 10.91 -15.51
C ILE A 97 -10.30 12.30 -15.02
N GLU A 98 -9.95 13.37 -15.75
CA GLU A 98 -10.33 14.73 -15.39
C GLU A 98 -11.86 14.94 -15.46
N GLY A 99 -12.51 14.39 -16.49
CA GLY A 99 -13.97 14.40 -16.62
C GLY A 99 -14.63 13.70 -15.44
N TYR A 100 -14.14 12.51 -15.09
CA TYR A 100 -14.65 11.75 -13.96
C TYR A 100 -14.51 12.53 -12.64
N ILE A 101 -13.37 13.19 -12.41
CA ILE A 101 -13.15 14.02 -11.22
C ILE A 101 -14.16 15.16 -11.18
N LYS A 102 -14.30 15.94 -12.26
CA LYS A 102 -15.22 17.09 -12.33
C LYS A 102 -16.67 16.70 -11.99
N GLU A 103 -17.12 15.54 -12.46
CA GLU A 103 -18.48 15.07 -12.21
C GLU A 103 -18.71 14.60 -10.76
N ASN A 104 -17.67 14.11 -10.11
CA ASN A 104 -17.82 13.38 -8.85
C ASN A 104 -17.24 14.10 -7.63
N ILE A 105 -16.39 15.11 -7.79
CA ILE A 105 -15.70 15.77 -6.68
C ILE A 105 -16.69 16.47 -5.72
N SER A 106 -17.76 17.06 -6.25
CA SER A 106 -18.78 17.75 -5.47
C SER A 106 -19.47 16.86 -4.42
N TYR A 107 -19.48 15.56 -4.64
CA TYR A 107 -19.97 14.61 -3.62
C TYR A 107 -19.08 14.60 -2.39
N PHE A 108 -17.76 14.64 -2.58
CA PHE A 108 -16.80 14.62 -1.48
C PHE A 108 -16.74 15.98 -0.78
N GLU A 109 -16.85 17.09 -1.51
CA GLU A 109 -16.98 18.43 -0.94
C GLU A 109 -18.14 18.50 0.05
N LYS A 110 -19.32 18.02 -0.35
CA LYS A 110 -20.49 17.94 0.53
C LYS A 110 -20.26 17.06 1.76
N LYS A 111 -19.53 15.95 1.62
CA LYS A 111 -19.21 15.05 2.75
C LYS A 111 -18.21 15.65 3.71
N LEU A 112 -17.21 16.34 3.19
CA LEU A 112 -16.15 17.00 3.95
C LEU A 112 -16.58 18.39 4.47
N ARG A 113 -17.66 18.96 3.91
CA ARG A 113 -18.15 20.33 4.16
C ARG A 113 -17.07 21.37 3.88
N ALA A 114 -16.35 21.20 2.79
CA ALA A 114 -15.27 22.07 2.37
C ALA A 114 -15.12 22.03 0.86
N ASP A 115 -14.80 23.14 0.27
CA ASP A 115 -14.49 23.23 -1.15
C ASP A 115 -13.12 22.62 -1.43
N ILE A 116 -12.98 22.04 -2.62
CA ILE A 116 -11.76 21.35 -3.08
C ILE A 116 -11.34 21.95 -4.41
N THR A 117 -10.11 22.47 -4.46
CA THR A 117 -9.51 22.98 -5.70
C THR A 117 -8.28 22.16 -6.06
N ILE A 118 -8.29 21.54 -7.24
CA ILE A 118 -7.16 20.77 -7.75
C ILE A 118 -6.22 21.73 -8.48
N ASN A 119 -4.99 21.84 -7.99
CA ASN A 119 -3.98 22.80 -8.47
C ASN A 119 -2.74 22.13 -9.03
N SER A 120 -2.74 20.80 -9.17
CA SER A 120 -1.57 20.05 -9.66
C SER A 120 -1.95 19.03 -10.71
N ASN A 121 -0.93 18.47 -11.35
CA ASN A 121 -1.09 17.37 -12.29
C ASN A 121 -1.78 16.19 -11.62
N ILE A 122 -2.67 15.56 -12.36
CA ILE A 122 -3.35 14.35 -11.93
C ILE A 122 -2.50 13.15 -12.38
N LEU A 123 -2.08 12.34 -11.42
CA LEU A 123 -1.44 11.06 -11.68
C LEU A 123 -2.48 9.95 -11.57
N SER A 124 -2.40 8.97 -12.45
CA SER A 124 -3.29 7.80 -12.38
C SER A 124 -2.52 6.53 -12.71
N PHE A 125 -2.85 5.46 -11.99
CA PHE A 125 -2.25 4.14 -12.23
C PHE A 125 -3.23 3.03 -11.85
N SER A 126 -3.15 1.93 -12.60
CA SER A 126 -3.98 0.74 -12.33
C SER A 126 -3.58 0.10 -11.01
N LEU A 127 -4.58 -0.28 -10.22
CA LEU A 127 -4.38 -1.01 -8.98
C LEU A 127 -4.37 -2.50 -9.24
N SER A 128 -3.26 -3.13 -8.93
CA SER A 128 -3.11 -4.58 -8.98
C SER A 128 -2.44 -5.07 -7.70
N ASN A 129 -2.86 -6.23 -7.23
CA ASN A 129 -2.12 -6.95 -6.21
C ASN A 129 -1.09 -7.84 -6.88
N HIS A 130 0.10 -7.82 -6.31
CA HIS A 130 1.15 -8.76 -6.62
C HIS A 130 1.55 -9.46 -5.33
N HIS A 131 1.57 -10.76 -5.35
CA HIS A 131 2.15 -11.56 -4.28
C HIS A 131 3.00 -12.66 -4.89
N PHE A 132 4.22 -12.74 -4.44
CA PHE A 132 5.17 -13.69 -4.97
C PHE A 132 5.16 -14.98 -4.16
N GLU A 133 5.25 -16.10 -4.86
CA GLU A 133 5.33 -17.40 -4.19
C GLU A 133 6.64 -17.55 -3.43
N ASN A 134 7.69 -16.92 -3.93
CA ASN A 134 8.99 -16.91 -3.30
C ASN A 134 9.56 -15.48 -3.25
N TYR A 135 10.14 -15.10 -2.14
CA TYR A 135 10.87 -13.84 -1.97
C TYR A 135 12.37 -14.04 -2.19
N VAL A 136 12.80 -15.28 -2.27
CA VAL A 136 14.19 -15.68 -2.36
C VAL A 136 14.39 -16.68 -3.50
N THR A 137 15.40 -16.44 -4.35
CA THR A 137 15.85 -17.36 -5.38
C THR A 137 17.38 -17.29 -5.48
N GLY A 138 18.07 -18.40 -5.20
CA GLY A 138 19.53 -18.40 -5.13
C GLY A 138 20.03 -17.37 -4.12
N SER A 139 20.87 -16.44 -4.59
CA SER A 139 21.39 -15.30 -3.80
C SER A 139 20.63 -14.00 -4.10
N THR A 140 19.39 -14.06 -4.58
CA THR A 140 18.53 -12.89 -4.80
C THR A 140 17.39 -12.89 -3.79
N VAL A 141 17.15 -11.74 -3.16
CA VAL A 141 16.06 -11.49 -2.20
C VAL A 141 15.23 -10.29 -2.67
N LEU A 142 13.91 -10.39 -2.57
CA LEU A 142 12.98 -9.29 -2.84
C LEU A 142 12.42 -8.73 -1.52
N ILE A 143 12.30 -7.41 -1.43
CA ILE A 143 11.70 -6.70 -0.31
C ILE A 143 10.75 -5.61 -0.80
N GLY A 144 9.77 -5.25 0.03
CA GLY A 144 8.78 -4.22 -0.29
C GLY A 144 7.96 -4.54 -1.53
N ASP A 145 7.62 -3.53 -2.31
CA ASP A 145 6.77 -3.67 -3.50
C ASP A 145 7.37 -4.58 -4.59
N ALA A 146 8.68 -4.83 -4.56
CA ALA A 146 9.31 -5.82 -5.42
C ALA A 146 8.88 -7.25 -5.06
N ALA A 147 8.56 -7.52 -3.79
CA ALA A 147 8.10 -8.81 -3.27
C ALA A 147 6.56 -8.92 -3.17
N HIS A 148 5.87 -7.83 -2.92
CA HIS A 148 4.40 -7.79 -2.77
C HIS A 148 3.87 -6.37 -2.97
N SER A 149 2.73 -6.25 -3.63
CA SER A 149 2.02 -4.98 -3.76
C SER A 149 0.61 -5.14 -3.21
N ILE A 150 0.16 -4.20 -2.42
CA ILE A 150 -1.16 -4.24 -1.77
C ILE A 150 -2.00 -3.03 -2.18
N HIS A 151 -3.32 -3.20 -2.08
CA HIS A 151 -4.25 -2.10 -2.30
C HIS A 151 -3.96 -0.93 -1.34
N PRO A 152 -3.91 0.33 -1.83
CA PRO A 152 -3.56 1.51 -1.03
C PRO A 152 -4.62 1.91 0.01
N LEU A 153 -5.59 1.04 0.27
CA LEU A 153 -6.74 1.28 1.16
C LEU A 153 -6.36 1.91 2.51
N ALA A 154 -5.26 1.48 3.09
CA ALA A 154 -4.84 1.93 4.42
C ALA A 154 -3.45 2.60 4.41
N GLY A 155 -2.88 2.88 3.24
CA GLY A 155 -1.52 3.43 3.12
C GLY A 155 -0.42 2.52 3.70
N GLN A 156 -0.66 1.20 3.79
CA GLN A 156 0.22 0.25 4.48
C GLN A 156 1.38 -0.27 3.62
N GLY A 157 1.43 0.01 2.31
CA GLY A 157 2.46 -0.54 1.42
C GLY A 157 3.87 -0.22 1.91
N ILE A 158 4.17 1.04 2.14
CA ILE A 158 5.47 1.50 2.67
C ILE A 158 5.80 0.86 4.02
N ASN A 159 4.82 0.75 4.93
CA ASN A 159 5.03 0.17 6.25
C ASN A 159 5.41 -1.31 6.18
N LEU A 160 4.80 -2.06 5.25
CA LEU A 160 5.18 -3.45 5.00
C LEU A 160 6.58 -3.55 4.40
N GLY A 161 6.94 -2.65 3.49
CA GLY A 161 8.29 -2.59 2.92
C GLY A 161 9.36 -2.31 3.97
N PHE A 162 9.12 -1.38 4.90
CA PHE A 162 10.04 -1.14 6.03
C PHE A 162 10.12 -2.34 6.95
N ALA A 163 9.01 -3.00 7.26
CA ALA A 163 9.02 -4.21 8.07
C ALA A 163 9.73 -5.38 7.38
N ASP A 164 9.72 -5.45 6.05
CA ASP A 164 10.54 -6.41 5.30
C ASP A 164 12.03 -6.08 5.45
N ALA A 165 12.40 -4.81 5.29
CA ALA A 165 13.78 -4.36 5.43
C ALA A 165 14.31 -4.62 6.85
N ASP A 166 13.54 -4.31 7.89
CA ASP A 166 13.90 -4.59 9.28
C ASP A 166 14.13 -6.09 9.53
N ALA A 167 13.18 -6.93 9.10
CA ALA A 167 13.29 -8.37 9.27
C ALA A 167 14.50 -8.95 8.50
N PHE A 168 14.73 -8.46 7.29
CA PHE A 168 15.87 -8.87 6.48
C PHE A 168 17.19 -8.46 7.14
N CYS A 169 17.32 -7.19 7.56
CA CYS A 169 18.51 -6.70 8.26
C CYS A 169 18.79 -7.48 9.55
N GLU A 170 17.76 -7.84 10.31
CA GLU A 170 17.90 -8.65 11.53
C GLU A 170 18.48 -10.04 11.21
N GLU A 171 17.94 -10.74 10.19
CA GLU A 171 18.43 -12.08 9.81
C GLU A 171 19.87 -12.02 9.28
N ILE A 172 20.23 -11.01 8.49
CA ILE A 172 21.60 -10.83 7.99
C ILE A 172 22.56 -10.50 9.14
N THR A 173 22.17 -9.63 10.06
CA THR A 173 22.99 -9.26 11.22
C THR A 173 23.24 -10.46 12.12
N ASN A 174 22.21 -11.25 12.40
CA ASN A 174 22.33 -12.47 13.20
C ASN A 174 23.26 -13.50 12.52
N ALA A 175 23.15 -13.68 11.21
CA ALA A 175 24.03 -14.56 10.45
C ALA A 175 25.47 -14.08 10.50
N TYR A 176 25.71 -12.79 10.30
CA TYR A 176 27.04 -12.19 10.38
C TYR A 176 27.69 -12.37 11.76
N GLN A 177 26.96 -12.09 12.83
CA GLN A 177 27.43 -12.29 14.21
C GLN A 177 27.73 -13.75 14.51
N ALA A 178 26.95 -14.67 13.96
CA ALA A 178 27.17 -16.12 14.09
C ALA A 178 28.26 -16.64 13.13
N LYS A 179 28.91 -15.78 12.34
CA LYS A 179 29.90 -16.15 11.31
C LYS A 179 29.35 -17.14 10.27
N ILE A 180 28.06 -17.00 9.95
CA ILE A 180 27.39 -17.76 8.89
C ILE A 180 27.36 -16.89 7.63
N ASN A 181 27.64 -17.49 6.47
CA ASN A 181 27.55 -16.75 5.21
C ASN A 181 26.14 -16.20 5.01
N ILE A 182 26.04 -14.91 4.68
CA ILE A 182 24.76 -14.18 4.56
C ILE A 182 23.92 -14.64 3.36
N ASP A 183 24.57 -15.21 2.34
CA ASP A 183 23.94 -15.77 1.14
C ASP A 183 23.42 -17.21 1.33
N LYS A 184 23.63 -17.81 2.52
CA LYS A 184 23.10 -19.14 2.80
C LYS A 184 21.61 -19.18 2.65
N HIS A 185 21.12 -20.12 1.86
CA HIS A 185 19.68 -20.31 1.63
C HIS A 185 18.85 -20.35 2.92
N LEU A 186 19.38 -20.97 3.99
CA LEU A 186 18.68 -21.03 5.28
C LEU A 186 18.46 -19.65 5.91
N VAL A 187 19.44 -18.73 5.81
CA VAL A 187 19.33 -17.35 6.33
C VAL A 187 18.24 -16.60 5.57
N LEU A 188 18.32 -16.64 4.25
CA LEU A 188 17.36 -15.95 3.38
C LEU A 188 15.95 -16.54 3.52
N LYS A 189 15.85 -17.86 3.72
CA LYS A 189 14.57 -18.54 3.90
C LYS A 189 13.89 -18.19 5.22
N ARG A 190 14.62 -17.90 6.30
CA ARG A 190 14.06 -17.41 7.56
C ARG A 190 13.35 -16.07 7.35
N TYR A 191 13.98 -15.13 6.65
CA TYR A 191 13.36 -13.88 6.26
C TYR A 191 12.07 -14.14 5.47
N GLU A 192 12.14 -14.96 4.43
CA GLU A 192 10.98 -15.27 3.58
C GLU A 192 9.81 -15.82 4.41
N ILE A 193 10.05 -16.84 5.24
CA ILE A 193 8.99 -17.47 6.06
C ILE A 193 8.37 -16.44 7.01
N ARG A 194 9.19 -15.64 7.67
CA ARG A 194 8.75 -14.62 8.62
C ARG A 194 7.86 -13.57 7.95
N ARG A 195 8.26 -13.08 6.77
CA ARG A 195 7.56 -11.97 6.12
C ARG A 195 6.40 -12.40 5.25
N LYS A 196 6.56 -13.47 4.50
CA LYS A 196 5.54 -13.95 3.55
C LYS A 196 4.18 -14.21 4.20
N ASN A 197 4.17 -14.87 5.35
CA ASN A 197 2.91 -15.15 6.06
C ASN A 197 2.22 -13.88 6.54
N MET A 198 2.99 -12.91 7.06
CA MET A 198 2.47 -11.63 7.53
C MET A 198 1.96 -10.78 6.37
N ASN A 199 2.70 -10.71 5.28
CA ASN A 199 2.32 -9.99 4.08
C ASN A 199 1.05 -10.59 3.44
N LEU A 200 0.95 -11.93 3.39
CA LEU A 200 -0.25 -12.61 2.90
C LEU A 200 -1.48 -12.36 3.80
N LEU A 201 -1.30 -12.34 5.12
CA LEU A 201 -2.37 -11.99 6.05
C LEU A 201 -2.85 -10.56 5.81
N MET A 202 -1.93 -9.62 5.63
CA MET A 202 -2.26 -8.23 5.34
C MET A 202 -3.00 -8.08 4.01
N LEU A 203 -2.52 -8.74 2.95
CA LEU A 203 -3.17 -8.78 1.65
C LEU A 203 -4.63 -9.26 1.76
N LYS A 204 -4.84 -10.41 2.39
CA LYS A 204 -6.19 -10.96 2.59
C LYS A 204 -7.08 -10.05 3.44
N SER A 205 -6.50 -9.36 4.42
CA SER A 205 -7.23 -8.40 5.25
C SER A 205 -7.67 -7.19 4.42
N MET A 206 -6.81 -6.68 3.53
CA MET A 206 -7.16 -5.57 2.63
C MET A 206 -8.23 -6.00 1.63
N ASP A 207 -8.12 -7.18 1.03
CA ASP A 207 -9.14 -7.74 0.15
C ASP A 207 -10.49 -7.88 0.86
N PHE A 208 -10.48 -8.37 2.09
CA PHE A 208 -11.68 -8.45 2.91
C PHE A 208 -12.32 -7.08 3.12
N PHE A 209 -11.53 -6.06 3.49
CA PHE A 209 -12.05 -4.71 3.68
C PHE A 209 -12.57 -4.09 2.38
N VAL A 210 -11.83 -4.21 1.27
CA VAL A 210 -12.30 -3.72 -0.04
C VAL A 210 -13.68 -4.32 -0.36
N ASN A 211 -13.83 -5.64 -0.23
CA ASN A 211 -15.08 -6.33 -0.52
C ASN A 211 -16.20 -5.95 0.48
N LEU A 212 -15.88 -5.82 1.76
CA LEU A 212 -16.83 -5.41 2.81
C LEU A 212 -17.39 -4.00 2.54
N PHE A 213 -16.53 -3.06 2.10
CA PHE A 213 -16.94 -1.69 1.84
C PHE A 213 -17.58 -1.52 0.44
N LYS A 214 -17.23 -2.36 -0.52
CA LYS A 214 -17.83 -2.39 -1.87
C LYS A 214 -19.24 -3.00 -1.86
N SER A 215 -19.58 -3.82 -0.86
CA SER A 215 -20.86 -4.52 -0.80
C SER A 215 -22.05 -3.58 -0.63
N ASN A 216 -23.04 -3.73 -1.53
CA ASN A 216 -24.32 -3.00 -1.47
C ASN A 216 -25.42 -3.77 -0.69
N ASN A 217 -25.12 -4.99 -0.23
CA ASN A 217 -26.07 -5.77 0.55
C ASN A 217 -26.41 -5.07 1.89
N LEU A 218 -27.72 -4.91 2.17
CA LEU A 218 -28.21 -4.20 3.35
C LEU A 218 -27.70 -4.82 4.66
N TYR A 219 -27.70 -6.14 4.76
CA TYR A 219 -27.25 -6.84 5.97
C TYR A 219 -25.76 -6.65 6.22
N ILE A 220 -24.94 -6.68 5.16
CA ILE A 220 -23.50 -6.40 5.25
C ILE A 220 -23.26 -4.96 5.68
N LYS A 221 -24.01 -3.99 5.13
CA LYS A 221 -23.94 -2.57 5.55
C LYS A 221 -24.27 -2.40 7.03
N LEU A 222 -25.32 -3.05 7.52
CA LEU A 222 -25.71 -2.98 8.93
C LEU A 222 -24.65 -3.60 9.85
N LEU A 223 -24.17 -4.80 9.53
CA LEU A 223 -23.11 -5.47 10.29
C LEU A 223 -21.81 -4.65 10.32
N ARG A 224 -21.41 -4.09 9.19
CA ARG A 224 -20.24 -3.22 9.09
C ARG A 224 -20.38 -1.99 9.99
N ASN A 225 -21.51 -1.29 9.91
CA ASN A 225 -21.74 -0.08 10.70
C ASN A 225 -21.80 -0.39 12.20
N PHE A 226 -22.42 -1.51 12.58
CA PHE A 226 -22.43 -1.98 13.96
C PHE A 226 -21.01 -2.32 14.44
N GLY A 227 -20.22 -3.07 13.65
CA GLY A 227 -18.85 -3.43 13.96
C GLY A 227 -17.95 -2.19 14.15
N LEU A 228 -18.00 -1.24 13.20
CA LEU A 228 -17.25 0.02 13.30
C LEU A 228 -17.64 0.83 14.55
N SER A 229 -18.94 0.92 14.85
CA SER A 229 -19.42 1.60 16.05
C SER A 229 -18.88 0.96 17.32
N ARG A 230 -18.86 -0.38 17.40
CA ARG A 230 -18.31 -1.11 18.53
C ARG A 230 -16.81 -0.92 18.69
N VAL A 231 -16.04 -1.02 17.61
CA VAL A 231 -14.58 -0.77 17.62
C VAL A 231 -14.29 0.65 18.10
N ASN A 232 -15.03 1.64 17.60
CA ASN A 232 -14.83 3.05 17.98
C ASN A 232 -15.12 3.31 19.47
N LYS A 233 -16.12 2.64 20.05
CA LYS A 233 -16.50 2.75 21.47
C LYS A 233 -15.58 1.97 22.41
N THR A 234 -14.87 0.94 21.93
CA THR A 234 -14.04 0.05 22.75
C THR A 234 -12.57 0.46 22.65
N GLN A 235 -12.09 1.18 23.65
CA GLN A 235 -10.70 1.70 23.66
C GLN A 235 -9.63 0.61 23.44
N PHE A 236 -9.83 -0.58 24.00
CA PHE A 236 -8.89 -1.70 23.82
C PHE A 236 -8.79 -2.11 22.34
N LEU A 237 -9.91 -2.32 21.65
CA LEU A 237 -9.94 -2.66 20.23
C LEU A 237 -9.34 -1.54 19.38
N LYS A 238 -9.69 -0.29 19.69
CA LYS A 238 -9.14 0.87 18.98
C LYS A 238 -7.62 0.94 19.12
N LYS A 239 -7.07 0.80 20.35
CA LYS A 239 -5.62 0.75 20.59
C LYS A 239 -4.95 -0.42 19.89
N PHE A 240 -5.57 -1.59 19.88
CA PHE A 240 -5.06 -2.76 19.18
C PHE A 240 -4.86 -2.47 17.68
N PHE A 241 -5.88 -1.95 17.00
CA PHE A 241 -5.79 -1.61 15.58
C PHE A 241 -4.78 -0.48 15.32
N ILE A 242 -4.75 0.56 16.16
CA ILE A 242 -3.79 1.67 16.02
C ILE A 242 -2.35 1.16 16.17
N ASN A 243 -2.06 0.36 17.19
CA ASN A 243 -0.73 -0.18 17.43
C ASN A 243 -0.27 -1.11 16.30
N HIS A 244 -1.20 -1.91 15.77
CA HIS A 244 -0.90 -2.78 14.64
C HIS A 244 -0.61 -1.97 13.35
N ALA A 245 -1.43 -0.97 13.06
CA ALA A 245 -1.25 -0.09 11.91
C ALA A 245 0.02 0.77 11.99
N SER A 246 0.44 1.16 13.20
CA SER A 246 1.66 1.96 13.43
C SER A 246 2.94 1.14 13.58
N GLY A 247 2.88 -0.19 13.40
CA GLY A 247 4.04 -1.09 13.54
C GLY A 247 4.58 -1.21 14.97
N LYS A 248 3.84 -0.72 15.98
CA LYS A 248 4.27 -0.78 17.39
C LYS A 248 4.16 -2.17 18.02
N ASN A 249 3.34 -3.04 17.46
CA ASN A 249 3.31 -4.44 17.86
C ASN A 249 4.41 -5.16 17.08
N LYS A 250 5.59 -5.33 17.68
CA LYS A 250 6.54 -6.34 17.24
C LYS A 250 5.89 -7.71 17.47
N ILE A 251 5.53 -8.39 16.39
CA ILE A 251 5.07 -9.77 16.38
C ILE A 251 6.28 -10.65 16.11
#